data_5e65600db3bdc01afeaee9c5ec0c14d6
#
_entry.id   5e65600db3bdc01afeaee9c5ec0c14d6
#
_cell.length_a   1.000
_cell.length_b   1.000
_cell.length_c   1.000
_cell.angle_alpha   90.00
_cell.angle_beta   90.00
_cell.angle_gamma   90.00
#
_symmetry.space_group_name_H-M   'P 1'
#
loop_
_entity.id
_entity.type
_entity.pdbx_description
1 polymer ?
#
loop_
_entity_poly.entity_id
_entity_poly.type
_entity_poly.pdbx_seq_one_letter_code
_entity_poly.pdbx_strand_id
1 'polypeptide(L)'
;MKTAYKAGVIFLTLAPILAAASSAAGLDWPEWNVAFVAHRGGIVPGYPENTLAAFRQAVKHGAEVIEVDLRGTKDGEVVIMHDETLDRTTNGKGNVTDYTLAELKKLEAGGGERIPTYEEALQLVAGSGVQLLLDIQESPALDKRKVVRLTDKYNAALNVIVGLRNLDDLRAFRALNPNLRTLGFIPDIEAIGPFAQAGVDIIRLWPQWIYATSELVKKVHQLGKPVWTTANDAPREELEKLIKLGVNGILSDRPEVMNQLLTDMKKRRSF
;
A
#
# COMPACT_ATOMS: atom_id res chain seq x y z
N MET A 1 0.73 -20.66 78.25
CA MET A 1 0.13 -19.85 77.18
C MET A 1 0.84 -20.19 75.91
N LYS A 2 0.19 -20.93 74.98
CA LYS A 2 0.74 -21.34 73.66
C LYS A 2 0.00 -20.56 72.62
N THR A 3 0.71 -19.63 71.94
CA THR A 3 0.18 -18.82 70.86
C THR A 3 0.41 -19.57 69.54
N ALA A 4 -0.66 -19.98 68.91
CA ALA A 4 -0.60 -20.66 67.64
C ALA A 4 -0.59 -19.61 66.48
N TYR A 5 0.46 -19.62 65.63
CA TYR A 5 0.53 -18.88 64.41
C TYR A 5 -0.24 -19.64 63.30
N LYS A 6 -1.30 -19.04 62.74
CA LYS A 6 -1.97 -19.52 61.55
C LYS A 6 -1.22 -19.02 60.35
N ALA A 7 -0.61 -19.92 59.57
CA ALA A 7 -0.06 -19.62 58.26
C ALA A 7 -1.20 -19.50 57.24
N GLY A 8 -1.42 -18.30 56.72
CA GLY A 8 -2.33 -18.07 55.60
C GLY A 8 -1.65 -18.43 54.27
N VAL A 9 -2.19 -19.43 53.58
CA VAL A 9 -1.79 -19.79 52.21
C VAL A 9 -2.49 -18.84 51.26
N ILE A 10 -1.72 -17.95 50.62
CA ILE A 10 -2.22 -17.09 49.54
C ILE A 10 -2.18 -17.91 48.25
N PHE A 11 -3.33 -18.31 47.73
CA PHE A 11 -3.46 -18.86 46.40
C PHE A 11 -3.39 -17.70 45.40
N LEU A 12 -2.24 -17.52 44.72
CA LEU A 12 -2.16 -16.72 43.53
C LEU A 12 -2.84 -17.49 42.37
N THR A 13 -4.05 -17.12 42.04
CA THR A 13 -4.68 -17.56 40.80
C THR A 13 -4.03 -16.80 39.64
N LEU A 14 -3.16 -17.49 38.89
CA LEU A 14 -2.76 -17.02 37.56
C LEU A 14 -4.00 -17.05 36.68
N ALA A 15 -4.58 -15.89 36.43
CA ALA A 15 -5.53 -15.73 35.34
C ALA A 15 -4.76 -15.94 34.02
N PRO A 16 -5.28 -16.78 33.09
CA PRO A 16 -4.66 -16.86 31.77
C PRO A 16 -4.81 -15.50 31.09
N ILE A 17 -3.68 -14.90 30.73
CA ILE A 17 -3.66 -13.80 29.77
C ILE A 17 -4.16 -14.41 28.47
N LEU A 18 -5.46 -14.30 28.19
CA LEU A 18 -5.96 -14.43 26.85
C LEU A 18 -5.25 -13.32 26.04
N ALA A 19 -4.24 -13.71 25.27
CA ALA A 19 -3.79 -12.91 24.17
C ALA A 19 -5.03 -12.71 23.29
N ALA A 20 -5.62 -11.52 23.37
CA ALA A 20 -6.59 -11.10 22.40
C ALA A 20 -5.87 -11.15 21.04
N ALA A 21 -6.13 -12.21 20.30
CA ALA A 21 -5.85 -12.20 18.87
C ALA A 21 -6.62 -10.99 18.35
N SER A 22 -5.88 -9.91 18.08
CA SER A 22 -6.36 -8.82 17.27
C SER A 22 -6.80 -9.47 15.97
N SER A 23 -8.10 -9.71 15.83
CA SER A 23 -8.70 -9.88 14.54
C SER A 23 -8.48 -8.53 13.86
N ALA A 24 -7.36 -8.41 13.14
CA ALA A 24 -7.29 -7.45 12.06
C ALA A 24 -8.64 -7.61 11.35
N ALA A 25 -9.44 -6.54 11.33
CA ALA A 25 -10.65 -6.51 10.53
C ALA A 25 -10.19 -6.90 9.13
N GLY A 26 -10.29 -8.20 8.86
CA GLY A 26 -9.91 -8.76 7.59
C GLY A 26 -10.68 -7.98 6.57
N LEU A 27 -10.02 -7.44 5.58
CA LEU A 27 -10.71 -7.20 4.34
C LEU A 27 -11.31 -8.55 3.97
N ASP A 28 -12.59 -8.76 4.29
CA ASP A 28 -13.43 -9.73 3.61
C ASP A 28 -13.52 -9.25 2.16
N TRP A 29 -12.43 -9.46 1.42
CA TRP A 29 -12.50 -9.42 -0.03
C TRP A 29 -13.31 -10.67 -0.40
N PRO A 30 -14.58 -10.52 -0.80
CA PRO A 30 -15.31 -11.66 -1.35
C PRO A 30 -14.44 -12.26 -2.44
N GLU A 31 -14.47 -13.57 -2.62
CA GLU A 31 -13.67 -14.33 -3.62
C GLU A 31 -13.58 -13.68 -5.01
N TRP A 32 -14.33 -12.61 -5.24
CA TRP A 32 -14.55 -11.95 -6.52
C TRP A 32 -14.45 -10.42 -6.46
N ASN A 33 -14.06 -9.82 -5.35
CA ASN A 33 -13.84 -8.38 -5.30
C ASN A 33 -12.35 -8.10 -5.54
N VAL A 34 -12.04 -7.67 -6.75
CA VAL A 34 -10.67 -7.30 -7.14
C VAL A 34 -10.50 -5.83 -6.87
N ALA A 35 -9.55 -5.48 -6.00
CA ALA A 35 -9.19 -4.10 -5.74
C ALA A 35 -8.62 -3.44 -7.00
N PHE A 36 -9.23 -2.36 -7.42
CA PHE A 36 -8.65 -1.49 -8.43
C PHE A 36 -7.69 -0.51 -7.79
N VAL A 37 -6.39 -0.69 -8.07
CA VAL A 37 -5.31 0.17 -7.60
C VAL A 37 -4.79 1.01 -8.77
N ALA A 38 -4.95 2.33 -8.71
CA ALA A 38 -4.38 3.23 -9.70
C ALA A 38 -2.89 3.42 -9.42
N HIS A 39 -2.02 2.77 -10.19
CA HIS A 39 -0.57 2.84 -10.10
C HIS A 39 -0.11 4.25 -10.42
N ARG A 40 0.54 4.92 -9.44
CA ARG A 40 0.94 6.35 -9.49
C ARG A 40 -0.21 7.31 -9.83
N GLY A 41 -1.46 6.93 -9.51
CA GLY A 41 -2.66 7.66 -9.88
C GLY A 41 -3.19 7.35 -11.28
N GLY A 42 -2.53 6.46 -12.02
CA GLY A 42 -2.81 6.15 -13.43
C GLY A 42 -2.00 7.03 -14.38
N ILE A 43 -1.57 6.44 -15.49
CA ILE A 43 -0.80 7.14 -16.53
C ILE A 43 -1.76 7.48 -17.67
N VAL A 44 -2.44 8.63 -17.53
CA VAL A 44 -3.43 9.11 -18.50
C VAL A 44 -2.89 10.36 -19.20
N PRO A 45 -3.02 10.50 -20.53
CA PRO A 45 -2.61 11.71 -21.24
C PRO A 45 -3.17 12.99 -20.59
N GLY A 46 -2.29 13.96 -20.29
CA GLY A 46 -2.64 15.20 -19.63
C GLY A 46 -2.68 15.15 -18.09
N TYR A 47 -2.48 13.98 -17.49
CA TYR A 47 -2.42 13.77 -16.05
C TYR A 47 -1.13 13.05 -15.68
N PRO A 48 -0.04 13.79 -15.37
CA PRO A 48 1.25 13.18 -15.07
C PRO A 48 1.22 12.28 -13.85
N GLU A 49 1.97 11.17 -13.90
CA GLU A 49 2.11 10.24 -12.78
C GLU A 49 2.48 10.95 -11.46
N ASN A 50 2.02 10.42 -10.33
CA ASN A 50 2.35 10.94 -9.01
C ASN A 50 2.01 12.43 -8.79
N THR A 51 0.94 12.92 -9.43
CA THR A 51 0.40 14.28 -9.23
C THR A 51 -1.00 14.27 -8.65
N LEU A 52 -1.40 15.39 -8.01
CA LEU A 52 -2.76 15.51 -7.47
C LEU A 52 -3.82 15.46 -8.57
N ALA A 53 -3.50 15.91 -9.79
CA ALA A 53 -4.41 15.79 -10.93
C ALA A 53 -4.64 14.32 -11.33
N ALA A 54 -3.58 13.50 -11.37
CA ALA A 54 -3.71 12.06 -11.63
C ALA A 54 -4.55 11.38 -10.53
N PHE A 55 -4.33 11.74 -9.26
CA PHE A 55 -5.09 11.17 -8.14
C PHE A 55 -6.58 11.51 -8.23
N ARG A 56 -6.94 12.76 -8.59
CA ARG A 56 -8.34 13.14 -8.82
C ARG A 56 -8.96 12.36 -9.98
N GLN A 57 -8.21 12.09 -11.05
CA GLN A 57 -8.68 11.28 -12.16
C GLN A 57 -8.87 9.82 -11.74
N ALA A 58 -7.94 9.24 -10.98
CA ALA A 58 -8.09 7.90 -10.40
C ALA A 58 -9.39 7.76 -9.59
N VAL A 59 -9.67 8.72 -8.69
CA VAL A 59 -10.93 8.76 -7.93
C VAL A 59 -12.14 8.82 -8.86
N LYS A 60 -12.10 9.68 -9.87
CA LYS A 60 -13.20 9.82 -10.87
C LYS A 60 -13.45 8.53 -11.65
N HIS A 61 -12.40 7.75 -11.93
CA HIS A 61 -12.50 6.45 -12.58
C HIS A 61 -12.83 5.31 -11.61
N GLY A 62 -13.14 5.60 -10.35
CA GLY A 62 -13.56 4.60 -9.37
C GLY A 62 -12.44 3.74 -8.80
N ALA A 63 -11.20 4.24 -8.78
CA ALA A 63 -10.12 3.58 -8.08
C ALA A 63 -10.47 3.45 -6.58
N GLU A 64 -10.30 2.27 -6.02
CA GLU A 64 -10.48 2.00 -4.60
C GLU A 64 -9.21 2.32 -3.81
N VAL A 65 -8.07 2.24 -4.48
CA VAL A 65 -6.75 2.54 -3.94
C VAL A 65 -5.96 3.37 -4.96
N ILE A 66 -5.23 4.37 -4.50
CA ILE A 66 -4.22 5.07 -5.29
C ILE A 66 -2.85 4.67 -4.75
N GLU A 67 -2.01 4.16 -5.62
CA GLU A 67 -0.63 3.90 -5.26
C GLU A 67 0.20 5.17 -5.49
N VAL A 68 1.12 5.44 -4.57
CA VAL A 68 1.99 6.63 -4.55
C VAL A 68 3.39 6.27 -4.06
N ASP A 69 4.40 6.81 -4.72
CA ASP A 69 5.81 6.58 -4.39
C ASP A 69 6.33 7.63 -3.41
N LEU A 70 6.83 7.23 -2.24
CA LEU A 70 7.31 8.17 -1.23
C LEU A 70 8.83 8.31 -1.23
N ARG A 71 9.31 9.58 -1.22
CA ARG A 71 10.72 9.93 -1.01
C ARG A 71 10.88 11.03 0.03
N GLY A 72 12.06 11.06 0.66
CA GLY A 72 12.45 12.13 1.57
C GLY A 72 13.17 13.26 0.84
N THR A 73 12.99 14.49 1.29
CA THR A 73 13.71 15.68 0.82
C THR A 73 14.92 15.99 1.68
N LYS A 74 15.77 16.94 1.25
CA LYS A 74 16.93 17.44 1.99
C LYS A 74 16.60 17.93 3.41
N ASP A 75 15.44 18.55 3.58
CA ASP A 75 14.95 19.09 4.86
C ASP A 75 14.02 18.12 5.60
N GLY A 76 13.98 16.83 5.17
CA GLY A 76 13.25 15.76 5.84
C GLY A 76 11.73 15.81 5.65
N GLU A 77 11.25 16.48 4.62
CA GLU A 77 9.85 16.43 4.20
C GLU A 77 9.58 15.18 3.37
N VAL A 78 8.30 14.78 3.24
CA VAL A 78 7.90 13.59 2.48
C VAL A 78 7.16 14.03 1.23
N VAL A 79 7.75 13.74 0.07
CA VAL A 79 7.19 14.05 -1.25
C VAL A 79 6.82 12.78 -2.00
N ILE A 80 6.00 12.95 -3.05
CA ILE A 80 5.56 11.86 -3.90
C ILE A 80 6.31 11.93 -5.21
N MET A 81 7.20 10.95 -5.44
CA MET A 81 8.01 10.81 -6.64
C MET A 81 8.58 9.39 -6.76
N HIS A 82 8.47 8.79 -7.94
CA HIS A 82 9.01 7.44 -8.16
C HIS A 82 10.54 7.43 -8.28
N ASP A 83 11.09 8.26 -9.18
CA ASP A 83 12.52 8.23 -9.46
C ASP A 83 13.33 8.88 -8.34
N GLU A 84 14.57 8.46 -8.19
CA GLU A 84 15.54 9.13 -7.31
C GLU A 84 15.87 10.55 -7.78
N THR A 85 15.78 10.78 -9.11
CA THR A 85 16.09 12.06 -9.74
C THR A 85 14.85 12.75 -10.30
N LEU A 86 14.93 14.07 -10.44
CA LEU A 86 13.88 14.95 -10.96
C LEU A 86 13.71 14.88 -12.48
N ASP A 87 14.68 14.29 -13.17
CA ASP A 87 14.98 14.49 -14.60
C ASP A 87 13.87 14.01 -15.55
N ARG A 88 13.16 12.92 -15.23
CA ARG A 88 12.16 12.32 -16.14
C ARG A 88 10.80 13.00 -16.07
N THR A 89 10.35 13.32 -14.86
CA THR A 89 8.96 13.75 -14.63
C THR A 89 8.82 15.22 -14.28
N THR A 90 9.95 15.97 -14.18
CA THR A 90 9.90 17.40 -13.86
C THR A 90 10.77 18.22 -14.78
N ASN A 91 10.68 19.56 -14.66
CA ASN A 91 11.62 20.47 -15.31
C ASN A 91 12.90 20.71 -14.49
N GLY A 92 13.06 20.02 -13.34
CA GLY A 92 14.27 20.01 -12.52
C GLY A 92 15.31 18.99 -12.96
N LYS A 93 16.47 18.97 -12.27
CA LYS A 93 17.58 18.04 -12.53
C LYS A 93 18.20 17.58 -11.20
N GLY A 94 18.78 16.37 -11.19
CA GLY A 94 19.52 15.83 -10.03
C GLY A 94 18.62 15.17 -9.00
N ASN A 95 19.17 14.82 -7.84
CA ASN A 95 18.50 13.99 -6.86
C ASN A 95 17.45 14.77 -6.05
N VAL A 96 16.33 14.14 -5.75
CA VAL A 96 15.27 14.69 -4.87
C VAL A 96 15.85 15.09 -3.50
N THR A 97 16.78 14.29 -2.97
CA THR A 97 17.42 14.50 -1.66
C THR A 97 18.34 15.72 -1.59
N ASP A 98 18.70 16.32 -2.74
CA ASP A 98 19.54 17.52 -2.79
C ASP A 98 18.72 18.82 -2.59
N TYR A 99 17.40 18.72 -2.65
CA TYR A 99 16.46 19.85 -2.60
C TYR A 99 15.61 19.85 -1.34
N THR A 100 15.34 21.05 -0.83
CA THR A 100 14.30 21.28 0.18
C THR A 100 12.91 21.19 -0.45
N LEU A 101 11.87 20.96 0.37
CA LEU A 101 10.50 21.00 -0.11
C LEU A 101 10.15 22.31 -0.80
N ALA A 102 10.62 23.44 -0.25
CA ALA A 102 10.34 24.77 -0.82
C ALA A 102 10.94 24.96 -2.22
N GLU A 103 12.06 24.31 -2.50
CA GLU A 103 12.70 24.30 -3.84
C GLU A 103 11.94 23.36 -4.78
N LEU A 104 11.59 22.14 -4.34
CA LEU A 104 10.82 21.16 -5.13
C LEU A 104 9.46 21.70 -5.54
N LYS A 105 8.78 22.46 -4.67
CA LYS A 105 7.47 23.06 -4.97
C LYS A 105 7.51 24.14 -6.07
N LYS A 106 8.68 24.63 -6.45
CA LYS A 106 8.84 25.57 -7.58
C LYS A 106 8.91 24.84 -8.92
N LEU A 107 9.26 23.55 -8.90
CA LEU A 107 9.40 22.73 -10.11
C LEU A 107 8.03 22.34 -10.66
N GLU A 108 7.97 22.23 -11.98
CA GLU A 108 6.81 21.73 -12.69
C GLU A 108 6.95 20.22 -12.91
N ALA A 109 5.90 19.48 -12.56
CA ALA A 109 5.82 18.02 -12.73
C ALA A 109 4.98 17.63 -13.98
N GLY A 110 4.93 18.50 -14.99
CA GLY A 110 4.14 18.32 -16.19
C GLY A 110 2.69 18.84 -16.06
N GLY A 111 2.11 19.32 -17.16
CA GLY A 111 0.71 19.77 -17.22
C GLY A 111 0.34 20.90 -16.24
N GLY A 112 1.29 21.68 -15.76
CA GLY A 112 1.06 22.72 -14.74
C GLY A 112 1.03 22.19 -13.30
N GLU A 113 1.15 20.88 -13.10
CA GLU A 113 1.18 20.26 -11.77
C GLU A 113 2.52 20.48 -11.06
N ARG A 114 2.51 20.32 -9.75
CA ARG A 114 3.68 20.40 -8.87
C ARG A 114 3.92 19.05 -8.22
N ILE A 115 5.16 18.79 -7.74
CA ILE A 115 5.48 17.62 -6.94
C ILE A 115 4.63 17.65 -5.67
N PRO A 116 3.74 16.65 -5.44
CA PRO A 116 2.92 16.63 -4.23
C PRO A 116 3.71 16.21 -3.01
N THR A 117 3.25 16.63 -1.83
CA THR A 117 3.65 16.03 -0.57
C THR A 117 2.72 14.86 -0.24
N TYR A 118 3.19 13.96 0.61
CA TYR A 118 2.35 12.91 1.18
C TYR A 118 1.15 13.49 1.93
N GLU A 119 1.35 14.61 2.64
CA GLU A 119 0.28 15.30 3.36
C GLU A 119 -0.83 15.80 2.42
N GLU A 120 -0.49 16.36 1.26
CA GLU A 120 -1.46 16.79 0.26
C GLU A 120 -2.27 15.60 -0.31
N ALA A 121 -1.63 14.42 -0.48
CA ALA A 121 -2.34 13.21 -0.90
C ALA A 121 -3.31 12.72 0.19
N LEU A 122 -2.91 12.72 1.46
CA LEU A 122 -3.80 12.39 2.58
C LEU A 122 -5.01 13.32 2.64
N GLN A 123 -4.80 14.63 2.44
CA GLN A 123 -5.89 15.61 2.39
C GLN A 123 -6.84 15.35 1.23
N LEU A 124 -6.31 14.99 0.06
CA LEU A 124 -7.13 14.73 -1.14
C LEU A 124 -8.05 13.53 -0.93
N VAL A 125 -7.56 12.44 -0.32
CA VAL A 125 -8.36 11.23 -0.11
C VAL A 125 -9.21 11.27 1.17
N ALA A 126 -9.02 12.27 2.03
CA ALA A 126 -9.78 12.41 3.26
C ALA A 126 -11.30 12.45 2.98
N GLY A 127 -12.04 11.50 3.57
CA GLY A 127 -13.50 11.40 3.41
C GLY A 127 -13.99 10.88 2.05
N SER A 128 -13.08 10.55 1.11
CA SER A 128 -13.46 10.01 -0.21
C SER A 128 -13.80 8.51 -0.20
N GLY A 129 -13.38 7.77 0.82
CA GLY A 129 -13.43 6.31 0.86
C GLY A 129 -12.30 5.63 0.07
N VAL A 130 -11.44 6.40 -0.60
CA VAL A 130 -10.28 5.89 -1.35
C VAL A 130 -9.10 5.72 -0.40
N GLN A 131 -8.33 4.66 -0.58
CA GLN A 131 -7.14 4.34 0.21
C GLN A 131 -5.86 4.76 -0.54
N LEU A 132 -4.77 4.91 0.21
CA LEU A 132 -3.43 5.08 -0.36
C LEU A 132 -2.60 3.81 -0.15
N LEU A 133 -1.98 3.30 -1.21
CA LEU A 133 -0.88 2.36 -1.12
C LEU A 133 0.43 3.16 -1.23
N LEU A 134 1.19 3.18 -0.15
CA LEU A 134 2.48 3.88 -0.08
C LEU A 134 3.58 2.94 -0.56
N ASP A 135 4.14 3.14 -1.73
CA ASP A 135 5.36 2.47 -2.12
C ASP A 135 6.56 3.20 -1.48
N ILE A 136 7.14 2.56 -0.46
CA ILE A 136 8.29 3.09 0.24
C ILE A 136 9.53 2.89 -0.63
N GLN A 137 9.94 3.97 -1.30
CA GLN A 137 11.14 3.95 -2.13
C GLN A 137 12.41 3.89 -1.27
N GLU A 138 13.47 3.29 -1.82
CA GLU A 138 14.78 3.35 -1.19
C GLU A 138 15.28 4.80 -1.23
N SER A 139 15.07 5.51 -0.12
CA SER A 139 15.44 6.91 0.05
C SER A 139 16.05 7.11 1.44
N PRO A 140 17.37 7.32 1.56
CA PRO A 140 18.01 7.53 2.86
C PRO A 140 17.43 8.70 3.66
N ALA A 141 16.86 9.69 2.97
CA ALA A 141 16.25 10.86 3.59
C ALA A 141 14.80 10.64 4.05
N LEU A 142 14.18 9.48 3.74
CA LEU A 142 12.79 9.21 4.11
C LEU A 142 12.68 8.80 5.60
N ASP A 143 12.16 9.69 6.43
CA ASP A 143 11.85 9.38 7.83
C ASP A 143 10.51 8.61 7.95
N LYS A 144 10.59 7.31 8.21
CA LYS A 144 9.43 6.42 8.42
C LYS A 144 8.54 6.89 9.58
N ARG A 145 9.13 7.50 10.62
CA ARG A 145 8.37 8.07 11.75
C ARG A 145 7.53 9.26 11.29
N LYS A 146 8.03 10.06 10.35
CA LYS A 146 7.27 11.17 9.77
C LYS A 146 6.09 10.67 8.94
N VAL A 147 6.29 9.61 8.14
CA VAL A 147 5.20 8.96 7.40
C VAL A 147 4.09 8.54 8.36
N VAL A 148 4.43 7.83 9.44
CA VAL A 148 3.45 7.38 10.44
C VAL A 148 2.79 8.57 11.15
N ARG A 149 3.57 9.58 11.60
CA ARG A 149 2.99 10.78 12.24
C ARG A 149 2.00 11.53 11.33
N LEU A 150 2.29 11.64 10.03
CA LEU A 150 1.35 12.24 9.08
C LEU A 150 0.09 11.39 8.92
N THR A 151 0.24 10.06 8.80
CA THR A 151 -0.88 9.13 8.74
C THR A 151 -1.79 9.27 9.97
N ASP A 152 -1.20 9.32 11.17
CA ASP A 152 -1.93 9.45 12.44
C ASP A 152 -2.60 10.82 12.57
N LYS A 153 -1.92 11.90 12.14
CA LYS A 153 -2.46 13.28 12.14
C LYS A 153 -3.79 13.38 11.38
N TYR A 154 -3.92 12.61 10.31
CA TYR A 154 -5.14 12.58 9.48
C TYR A 154 -6.10 11.43 9.85
N ASN A 155 -5.83 10.67 10.93
CA ASN A 155 -6.59 9.49 11.33
C ASN A 155 -6.74 8.46 10.17
N ALA A 156 -5.72 8.36 9.33
CA ALA A 156 -5.75 7.62 8.09
C ALA A 156 -5.18 6.18 8.18
N ALA A 157 -4.89 5.66 9.38
CA ALA A 157 -4.26 4.36 9.56
C ALA A 157 -5.03 3.20 8.88
N LEU A 158 -6.36 3.26 8.84
CA LEU A 158 -7.19 2.27 8.15
C LEU A 158 -7.32 2.52 6.64
N ASN A 159 -6.94 3.71 6.18
CA ASN A 159 -7.01 4.13 4.78
C ASN A 159 -5.65 4.12 4.09
N VAL A 160 -4.62 3.61 4.77
CA VAL A 160 -3.25 3.53 4.26
C VAL A 160 -2.77 2.09 4.30
N ILE A 161 -2.14 1.68 3.22
CA ILE A 161 -1.42 0.40 3.08
C ILE A 161 0.04 0.75 2.85
N VAL A 162 0.95 0.20 3.65
CA VAL A 162 2.39 0.45 3.49
C VAL A 162 3.02 -0.67 2.68
N GLY A 163 3.52 -0.35 1.51
CA GLY A 163 4.23 -1.25 0.61
C GLY A 163 5.71 -1.37 0.99
N LEU A 164 6.18 -2.57 1.28
CA LEU A 164 7.48 -2.83 1.90
C LEU A 164 8.26 -3.90 1.13
N ARG A 165 9.57 -3.69 0.98
CA ARG A 165 10.46 -4.59 0.22
C ARG A 165 11.27 -5.54 1.09
N ASN A 166 11.33 -5.30 2.40
CA ASN A 166 12.10 -6.13 3.33
C ASN A 166 11.39 -6.26 4.68
N LEU A 167 11.81 -7.27 5.46
CA LEU A 167 11.21 -7.59 6.75
C LEU A 167 11.58 -6.60 7.85
N ASP A 168 12.70 -5.90 7.74
CA ASP A 168 13.11 -4.91 8.74
C ASP A 168 12.22 -3.68 8.68
N ASP A 169 11.85 -3.25 7.49
CA ASP A 169 10.86 -2.19 7.29
C ASP A 169 9.47 -2.60 7.80
N LEU A 170 9.05 -3.85 7.55
CA LEU A 170 7.81 -4.37 8.10
C LEU A 170 7.78 -4.28 9.63
N ARG A 171 8.86 -4.73 10.29
CA ARG A 171 8.99 -4.63 11.76
C ARG A 171 8.99 -3.19 12.23
N ALA A 172 9.72 -2.31 11.55
CA ALA A 172 9.81 -0.89 11.90
C ALA A 172 8.44 -0.18 11.81
N PHE A 173 7.69 -0.37 10.72
CA PHE A 173 6.35 0.23 10.58
C PHE A 173 5.36 -0.35 11.58
N ARG A 174 5.37 -1.68 11.82
CA ARG A 174 4.52 -2.31 12.85
C ARG A 174 4.84 -1.83 14.27
N ALA A 175 6.10 -1.57 14.58
CA ALA A 175 6.50 -1.01 15.89
C ALA A 175 6.03 0.44 16.06
N LEU A 176 5.95 1.22 14.98
CA LEU A 176 5.49 2.60 15.02
C LEU A 176 3.96 2.69 15.11
N ASN A 177 3.24 1.90 14.34
CA ASN A 177 1.77 1.80 14.41
C ASN A 177 1.31 0.40 13.97
N PRO A 178 0.86 -0.46 14.91
CA PRO A 178 0.44 -1.83 14.62
C PRO A 178 -0.86 -1.92 13.81
N ASN A 179 -1.63 -0.84 13.70
CA ASN A 179 -2.89 -0.79 12.95
C ASN A 179 -2.70 -0.55 11.45
N LEU A 180 -1.47 -0.20 11.01
CA LEU A 180 -1.17 -0.01 9.59
C LEU A 180 -1.25 -1.35 8.87
N ARG A 181 -1.97 -1.35 7.75
CA ARG A 181 -1.94 -2.48 6.83
C ARG A 181 -0.67 -2.45 5.99
N THR A 182 -0.21 -3.62 5.60
CA THR A 182 1.07 -3.77 4.90
C THR A 182 0.93 -4.63 3.65
N LEU A 183 1.67 -4.26 2.61
CA LEU A 183 1.81 -5.04 1.38
C LEU A 183 3.29 -5.38 1.19
N GLY A 184 3.60 -6.66 0.96
CA GLY A 184 4.95 -7.10 0.64
C GLY A 184 5.22 -6.99 -0.86
N PHE A 185 6.09 -6.06 -1.26
CA PHE A 185 6.76 -6.07 -2.56
C PHE A 185 7.93 -7.04 -2.49
N ILE A 186 7.62 -8.34 -2.42
CA ILE A 186 8.63 -9.39 -2.20
C ILE A 186 9.65 -9.43 -3.34
N PRO A 187 10.96 -9.70 -3.03
CA PRO A 187 12.02 -9.71 -4.04
C PRO A 187 11.94 -10.93 -4.98
N ASP A 188 11.48 -12.07 -4.46
CA ASP A 188 11.38 -13.36 -5.15
C ASP A 188 10.26 -14.21 -4.55
N ILE A 189 9.99 -15.38 -5.13
CA ILE A 189 8.93 -16.30 -4.68
C ILE A 189 9.27 -17.02 -3.39
N GLU A 190 10.53 -17.14 -3.04
CA GLU A 190 11.04 -17.75 -1.80
C GLU A 190 10.70 -16.88 -0.58
N ALA A 191 10.56 -15.58 -0.78
CA ALA A 191 10.18 -14.63 0.27
C ALA A 191 8.69 -14.70 0.67
N ILE A 192 7.83 -15.40 -0.07
CA ILE A 192 6.40 -15.57 0.25
C ILE A 192 6.20 -16.06 1.69
N GLY A 193 6.86 -17.18 2.05
CA GLY A 193 6.77 -17.76 3.39
C GLY A 193 7.23 -16.80 4.49
N PRO A 194 8.45 -16.29 4.42
CA PRO A 194 8.99 -15.32 5.38
C PRO A 194 8.09 -14.09 5.59
N PHE A 195 7.59 -13.46 4.52
CA PHE A 195 6.70 -12.30 4.64
C PHE A 195 5.34 -12.67 5.24
N ALA A 196 4.75 -13.80 4.84
CA ALA A 196 3.50 -14.27 5.41
C ALA A 196 3.62 -14.56 6.91
N GLN A 197 4.71 -15.23 7.35
CA GLN A 197 5.00 -15.51 8.76
C GLN A 197 5.28 -14.25 9.58
N ALA A 198 5.91 -13.24 8.98
CA ALA A 198 6.12 -11.94 9.61
C ALA A 198 4.83 -11.10 9.73
N GLY A 199 3.70 -11.59 9.20
CA GLY A 199 2.39 -10.98 9.38
C GLY A 199 2.07 -9.88 8.36
N VAL A 200 2.70 -9.87 7.17
CA VAL A 200 2.28 -8.97 6.10
C VAL A 200 0.79 -9.24 5.74
N ASP A 201 0.04 -8.20 5.43
CA ASP A 201 -1.40 -8.36 5.17
C ASP A 201 -1.69 -8.77 3.72
N ILE A 202 -0.90 -8.30 2.76
CA ILE A 202 -1.07 -8.53 1.33
C ILE A 202 0.28 -8.94 0.73
N ILE A 203 0.31 -9.88 -0.21
CA ILE A 203 1.52 -10.23 -0.95
C ILE A 203 1.35 -9.82 -2.42
N ARG A 204 2.29 -9.00 -2.91
CA ARG A 204 2.33 -8.63 -4.32
C ARG A 204 3.20 -9.62 -5.08
N LEU A 205 2.64 -10.24 -6.12
CA LEU A 205 3.34 -11.10 -7.07
C LEU A 205 3.48 -10.40 -8.42
N TRP A 206 4.56 -10.65 -9.15
CA TRP A 206 4.68 -10.21 -10.52
C TRP A 206 3.84 -11.09 -11.46
N PRO A 207 3.23 -10.57 -12.55
CA PRO A 207 2.46 -11.35 -13.50
C PRO A 207 3.24 -12.53 -14.07
N GLN A 208 4.53 -12.37 -14.40
CA GLN A 208 5.38 -13.44 -14.93
C GLN A 208 5.54 -14.60 -13.94
N TRP A 209 5.57 -14.35 -12.62
CA TRP A 209 5.62 -15.43 -11.63
C TRP A 209 4.30 -16.21 -11.57
N ILE A 210 3.18 -15.47 -11.66
CA ILE A 210 1.83 -16.06 -11.67
C ILE A 210 1.64 -16.94 -12.90
N TYR A 211 2.13 -16.50 -14.08
CA TYR A 211 2.02 -17.27 -15.32
C TYR A 211 2.95 -18.47 -15.37
N ALA A 212 4.16 -18.36 -14.80
CA ALA A 212 5.12 -19.44 -14.75
C ALA A 212 4.70 -20.58 -13.82
N THR A 213 3.93 -20.27 -12.76
CA THR A 213 3.53 -21.22 -11.72
C THR A 213 2.05 -21.04 -11.40
N SER A 214 1.19 -21.83 -12.08
CA SER A 214 -0.28 -21.71 -11.99
C SER A 214 -0.85 -21.86 -10.57
N GLU A 215 -0.16 -22.58 -9.67
CA GLU A 215 -0.59 -22.80 -8.29
C GLU A 215 -0.06 -21.72 -7.32
N LEU A 216 0.72 -20.73 -7.80
CA LEU A 216 1.38 -19.77 -6.91
C LEU A 216 0.37 -18.89 -6.15
N VAL A 217 -0.64 -18.39 -6.84
CA VAL A 217 -1.71 -17.59 -6.21
C VAL A 217 -2.43 -18.41 -5.15
N LYS A 218 -2.79 -19.65 -5.45
CA LYS A 218 -3.44 -20.57 -4.52
C LYS A 218 -2.56 -20.88 -3.30
N LYS A 219 -1.25 -21.04 -3.50
CA LYS A 219 -0.30 -21.22 -2.40
C LYS A 219 -0.29 -20.02 -1.45
N VAL A 220 -0.33 -18.80 -1.97
CA VAL A 220 -0.42 -17.58 -1.14
C VAL A 220 -1.76 -17.50 -0.41
N HIS A 221 -2.87 -17.86 -1.07
CA HIS A 221 -4.19 -17.92 -0.44
C HIS A 221 -4.24 -18.95 0.70
N GLN A 222 -3.57 -20.10 0.57
CA GLN A 222 -3.45 -21.11 1.64
C GLN A 222 -2.73 -20.57 2.89
N LEU A 223 -1.90 -19.53 2.75
CA LEU A 223 -1.29 -18.81 3.86
C LEU A 223 -2.22 -17.71 4.44
N GLY A 224 -3.48 -17.64 3.98
CA GLY A 224 -4.44 -16.64 4.40
C GLY A 224 -4.14 -15.23 3.89
N LYS A 225 -3.41 -15.10 2.77
CA LYS A 225 -3.01 -13.80 2.23
C LYS A 225 -3.63 -13.54 0.86
N PRO A 226 -4.23 -12.36 0.64
CA PRO A 226 -4.63 -11.92 -0.70
C PRO A 226 -3.39 -11.65 -1.56
N VAL A 227 -3.55 -11.88 -2.86
CA VAL A 227 -2.53 -11.63 -3.87
C VAL A 227 -2.87 -10.37 -4.65
N TRP A 228 -1.96 -9.40 -4.66
CA TRP A 228 -2.01 -8.28 -5.58
C TRP A 228 -0.94 -8.43 -6.65
N THR A 229 -1.11 -7.71 -7.77
CA THR A 229 -0.12 -7.72 -8.87
C THR A 229 0.01 -6.34 -9.50
N THR A 230 1.19 -6.04 -10.04
CA THR A 230 1.44 -4.81 -10.81
C THR A 230 1.38 -5.15 -12.29
N ALA A 231 0.33 -4.72 -12.96
CA ALA A 231 0.06 -5.01 -14.37
C ALA A 231 0.36 -3.84 -15.31
N ASN A 232 0.75 -2.67 -14.76
CA ASN A 232 1.10 -1.47 -15.54
C ASN A 232 0.03 -1.13 -16.61
N ASP A 233 0.44 -1.02 -17.87
CA ASP A 233 -0.38 -0.72 -19.05
C ASP A 233 -1.00 -1.97 -19.71
N ALA A 234 -1.07 -3.09 -18.99
CA ALA A 234 -1.59 -4.35 -19.52
C ALA A 234 -2.96 -4.18 -20.19
N PRO A 235 -3.20 -4.86 -21.32
CA PRO A 235 -4.48 -4.82 -22.01
C PRO A 235 -5.57 -5.54 -21.18
N ARG A 236 -6.82 -5.25 -21.51
CA ARG A 236 -7.99 -5.80 -20.81
C ARG A 236 -7.97 -7.33 -20.70
N GLU A 237 -7.57 -8.03 -21.74
CA GLU A 237 -7.53 -9.49 -21.80
C GLU A 237 -6.56 -10.07 -20.77
N GLU A 238 -5.43 -9.39 -20.55
CA GLU A 238 -4.45 -9.78 -19.55
C GLU A 238 -4.97 -9.53 -18.13
N LEU A 239 -5.62 -8.38 -17.88
CA LEU A 239 -6.26 -8.08 -16.62
C LEU A 239 -7.36 -9.12 -16.27
N GLU A 240 -8.20 -9.50 -17.24
CA GLU A 240 -9.20 -10.56 -17.08
C GLU A 240 -8.55 -11.92 -16.75
N LYS A 241 -7.42 -12.24 -17.39
CA LYS A 241 -6.67 -13.47 -17.11
C LYS A 241 -6.13 -13.51 -15.68
N LEU A 242 -5.53 -12.42 -15.20
CA LEU A 242 -5.02 -12.29 -13.82
C LEU A 242 -6.16 -12.48 -12.80
N ILE A 243 -7.32 -11.86 -13.05
CA ILE A 243 -8.50 -12.02 -12.19
C ILE A 243 -8.97 -13.49 -12.16
N LYS A 244 -9.03 -14.16 -13.31
CA LYS A 244 -9.40 -15.59 -13.40
C LYS A 244 -8.41 -16.51 -12.69
N LEU A 245 -7.15 -16.08 -12.55
CA LEU A 245 -6.13 -16.81 -11.79
C LEU A 245 -6.20 -16.54 -10.27
N GLY A 246 -7.17 -15.73 -9.82
CA GLY A 246 -7.45 -15.49 -8.41
C GLY A 246 -6.74 -14.28 -7.81
N VAL A 247 -6.20 -13.36 -8.62
CA VAL A 247 -5.62 -12.11 -8.13
C VAL A 247 -6.70 -11.24 -7.49
N ASN A 248 -6.42 -10.70 -6.30
CA ASN A 248 -7.35 -9.92 -5.48
C ASN A 248 -7.16 -8.41 -5.58
N GLY A 249 -6.11 -7.94 -6.28
CA GLY A 249 -5.89 -6.53 -6.53
C GLY A 249 -4.91 -6.31 -7.67
N ILE A 250 -5.16 -5.30 -8.48
CA ILE A 250 -4.35 -5.00 -9.66
C ILE A 250 -3.95 -3.53 -9.65
N LEU A 251 -2.62 -3.29 -9.61
CA LEU A 251 -2.03 -1.99 -9.86
C LEU A 251 -1.95 -1.79 -11.38
N SER A 252 -2.70 -0.81 -11.88
CA SER A 252 -2.81 -0.54 -13.30
C SER A 252 -2.55 0.94 -13.60
N ASP A 253 -1.85 1.19 -14.70
CA ASP A 253 -1.64 2.53 -15.28
C ASP A 253 -2.89 3.04 -16.01
N ARG A 254 -3.88 2.16 -16.26
CA ARG A 254 -5.05 2.41 -17.09
C ARG A 254 -6.36 2.39 -16.31
N PRO A 255 -6.65 3.45 -15.53
CA PRO A 255 -7.82 3.51 -14.67
C PRO A 255 -9.14 3.34 -15.43
N GLU A 256 -9.24 3.85 -16.66
CA GLU A 256 -10.42 3.72 -17.50
C GLU A 256 -10.69 2.27 -17.91
N VAL A 257 -9.64 1.49 -18.22
CA VAL A 257 -9.76 0.08 -18.61
C VAL A 257 -10.20 -0.76 -17.42
N MET A 258 -9.59 -0.51 -16.24
CA MET A 258 -9.95 -1.21 -15.00
C MET A 258 -11.41 -0.94 -14.61
N ASN A 259 -11.85 0.31 -14.65
CA ASN A 259 -13.23 0.68 -14.33
C ASN A 259 -14.23 -0.03 -15.25
N GLN A 260 -13.99 0.01 -16.57
CA GLN A 260 -14.84 -0.65 -17.56
C GLN A 260 -14.87 -2.16 -17.35
N LEU A 261 -13.72 -2.79 -17.13
CA LEU A 261 -13.60 -4.23 -16.87
C LEU A 261 -14.42 -4.66 -15.65
N LEU A 262 -14.22 -4.00 -14.51
CA LEU A 262 -14.91 -4.36 -13.26
C LEU A 262 -16.42 -4.10 -13.35
N THR A 263 -16.83 -3.05 -14.05
CA THR A 263 -18.24 -2.75 -14.31
C THR A 263 -18.90 -3.85 -15.15
N ASP A 264 -18.24 -4.30 -16.23
CA ASP A 264 -18.74 -5.38 -17.08
C ASP A 264 -18.79 -6.72 -16.33
N MET A 265 -17.81 -7.00 -15.50
CA MET A 265 -17.82 -8.21 -14.65
C MET A 265 -18.97 -8.20 -13.66
N LYS A 266 -19.28 -7.08 -13.02
CA LYS A 266 -20.43 -6.92 -12.12
C LYS A 266 -21.74 -7.17 -12.85
N LYS A 267 -21.91 -6.63 -14.05
CA LYS A 267 -23.11 -6.84 -14.88
C LYS A 267 -23.32 -8.30 -15.26
N ARG A 268 -22.26 -9.03 -15.69
CA ARG A 268 -22.34 -10.46 -16.07
C ARG A 268 -22.76 -11.39 -14.93
N ARG A 269 -22.69 -10.95 -13.69
CA ARG A 269 -23.06 -11.73 -12.47
C ARG A 269 -24.47 -11.45 -11.99
N SER A 270 -25.05 -10.35 -12.45
CA SER A 270 -26.44 -9.98 -12.10
C SER A 270 -27.48 -10.71 -12.94
N PHE A 271 -27.02 -11.60 -13.85
CA PHE A 271 -27.81 -12.49 -14.70
C PHE A 271 -27.48 -13.95 -14.41
#